data_fc85652972cdbb7a7f1eb9682234b02b
#
_entry.id   fc85652972cdbb7a7f1eb9682234b02b
#
_cell.length_a   1.000
_cell.length_b   1.000
_cell.length_c   1.000
_cell.angle_alpha   90.00
_cell.angle_beta   90.00
_cell.angle_gamma   90.00
#
_symmetry.space_group_name_H-M   'P 1'
#
loop_
_entity.id
_entity.type
_entity.pdbx_description
1 polymer ?
#
loop_
_entity_poly.entity_id
_entity_poly.type
_entity_poly.pdbx_seq_one_letter_code
_entity_poly.pdbx_strand_id
1 'polypeptide(L)'
;MKKLFLFMSWVMLILSGCADEDIIERNSPSFPQSVNTRSAGDGVYDILGYGYDITGPYLDTKSSRAIVFDTNKLLEKGLITPYKLEESRFRYSSGKDVIDFTTNMSSSLQMSTPGILKVIGGASLNIAFGGNSHYNSDYSFAYCTQQYIDSRYRISEADINVLKTCLTKQFIERLSTYTPEQIVEEYGTHVLKDIYLGAKFEVYYMAKSTSSSKKESINAGLGASLFSLFKMDGKFQYDESLAITNKEQSLYYFTIGGDPAVGVQGSLNPENSPSIDIGKWMASVKSSTPKFIDVDNNSQSFIPIYELVTDPTKKQTLKAYIDNYIKSKEVCSISLYPSTTGTRQVSGLGHINQGAGR
;
A
#
# COMPACT_ATOMS: atom_id res chain seq x y z
N MET A 1 14.60 72.23 -17.06
CA MET A 1 16.03 72.65 -16.81
C MET A 1 16.64 71.59 -15.90
N LYS A 2 17.70 70.99 -16.41
CA LYS A 2 18.91 70.52 -15.72
C LYS A 2 18.71 69.46 -14.64
N LYS A 3 19.08 68.20 -14.93
CA LYS A 3 20.43 67.64 -14.73
C LYS A 3 20.65 67.34 -13.24
N LEU A 4 21.20 66.26 -12.75
CA LEU A 4 22.28 65.42 -13.23
C LEU A 4 22.61 64.41 -12.17
N PHE A 5 22.91 63.17 -12.54
CA PHE A 5 24.02 62.33 -12.09
C PHE A 5 24.27 62.17 -10.56
N LEU A 6 24.73 61.13 -10.01
CA LEU A 6 25.53 59.96 -10.35
C LEU A 6 26.07 59.32 -9.05
N PHE A 7 26.38 58.08 -9.09
CA PHE A 7 27.43 57.31 -8.37
C PHE A 7 27.21 56.93 -6.90
N MET A 8 27.03 55.63 -6.71
CA MET A 8 28.09 54.62 -6.53
C MET A 8 28.75 54.63 -5.14
N SER A 9 28.63 53.55 -4.44
CA SER A 9 29.72 52.74 -3.87
C SER A 9 29.26 51.97 -2.64
N TRP A 10 29.09 50.70 -2.73
CA TRP A 10 29.92 49.61 -2.26
C TRP A 10 30.56 49.80 -0.88
N VAL A 11 29.99 49.17 0.18
CA VAL A 11 30.77 48.61 1.29
C VAL A 11 30.12 47.31 1.78
N MET A 12 30.85 46.22 1.57
CA MET A 12 30.72 44.96 2.31
C MET A 12 31.02 45.22 3.79
N LEU A 13 30.20 44.66 4.66
CA LEU A 13 30.65 44.31 6.01
C LEU A 13 30.00 42.98 6.43
N ILE A 14 30.88 42.02 6.52
CA ILE A 14 30.67 40.67 7.06
C ILE A 14 30.50 40.85 8.57
N LEU A 15 29.41 40.29 9.12
CA LEU A 15 29.35 39.91 10.52
C LEU A 15 28.79 38.49 10.60
N SER A 16 29.70 37.58 10.85
CA SER A 16 29.48 36.24 11.31
C SER A 16 28.79 36.27 12.68
N GLY A 17 27.66 35.62 12.77
CA GLY A 17 26.98 35.26 14.02
C GLY A 17 26.48 33.86 13.89
N CYS A 18 27.21 32.90 14.50
CA CYS A 18 26.75 31.57 14.74
C CYS A 18 25.54 31.63 15.68
N ALA A 19 24.44 31.07 15.24
CA ALA A 19 23.42 30.50 16.10
C ALA A 19 23.12 29.14 15.54
N ASP A 20 23.58 28.10 16.23
CA ASP A 20 23.14 26.71 16.04
C ASP A 20 21.67 26.65 16.45
N GLU A 21 20.78 26.63 15.48
CA GLU A 21 19.45 26.06 15.63
C GLU A 21 19.46 24.74 14.88
N ASP A 22 19.49 23.65 15.64
CA ASP A 22 19.23 22.30 15.15
C ASP A 22 17.83 22.25 14.52
N ILE A 23 17.76 22.59 13.24
CA ILE A 23 16.63 22.26 12.40
C ILE A 23 16.74 20.76 12.15
N ILE A 24 15.96 19.98 12.91
CA ILE A 24 15.64 18.61 12.56
C ILE A 24 14.91 18.70 11.21
N GLU A 25 15.66 18.66 10.12
CA GLU A 25 15.11 18.32 8.83
C GLU A 25 14.43 16.96 8.97
N ARG A 26 13.09 16.96 9.00
CA ARG A 26 12.33 15.76 8.72
C ARG A 26 12.66 15.36 7.28
N ASN A 27 13.65 14.51 7.14
CA ASN A 27 13.88 13.77 5.92
C ASN A 27 12.61 12.97 5.62
N SER A 28 11.76 13.50 4.76
CA SER A 28 10.79 12.70 4.06
C SER A 28 11.57 11.58 3.39
N PRO A 29 11.22 10.29 3.60
CA PRO A 29 11.94 9.22 2.97
C PRO A 29 11.86 9.44 1.45
N SER A 30 13.01 9.79 0.85
CA SER A 30 13.16 9.75 -0.59
C SER A 30 13.06 8.29 -1.01
N PHE A 31 11.93 7.91 -1.59
CA PHE A 31 11.83 6.66 -2.30
C PHE A 31 12.92 6.63 -3.39
N PRO A 32 13.60 5.50 -3.60
CA PRO A 32 14.47 5.37 -4.73
C PRO A 32 13.66 5.65 -5.99
N GLN A 33 13.90 6.82 -6.59
CA GLN A 33 13.42 7.15 -7.92
C GLN A 33 14.13 6.23 -8.90
N SER A 34 13.41 5.35 -9.44
CA SER A 34 13.47 4.74 -10.77
C SER A 34 13.18 3.25 -10.75
N VAL A 35 11.98 2.90 -10.32
CA VAL A 35 11.30 1.88 -11.12
C VAL A 35 10.51 2.71 -12.13
N ASN A 36 10.79 2.56 -13.42
CA ASN A 36 9.95 3.10 -14.48
C ASN A 36 8.54 2.58 -14.23
N THR A 37 7.75 3.30 -13.45
CA THR A 37 6.32 3.15 -13.42
C THR A 37 5.85 3.65 -14.78
N ARG A 38 6.00 2.77 -15.80
CA ARG A 38 5.23 2.93 -17.00
C ARG A 38 3.81 3.05 -16.51
N SER A 39 3.14 4.12 -16.89
CA SER A 39 1.71 4.28 -16.68
C SER A 39 1.09 2.93 -17.02
N ALA A 40 0.77 2.13 -15.99
CA ALA A 40 0.27 0.81 -16.18
C ALA A 40 -1.14 0.94 -16.74
N GLY A 41 -1.46 0.11 -17.72
CA GLY A 41 -2.76 0.05 -18.31
C GLY A 41 -2.71 0.16 -19.83
N ASP A 42 -3.41 -0.75 -20.50
CA ASP A 42 -3.62 -0.75 -21.95
C ASP A 42 -4.74 0.22 -22.38
N GLY A 43 -5.30 0.98 -21.42
CA GLY A 43 -6.41 1.89 -21.63
C GLY A 43 -7.78 1.22 -21.79
N VAL A 44 -7.82 -0.11 -21.89
CA VAL A 44 -9.06 -0.90 -22.03
C VAL A 44 -9.31 -1.75 -20.78
N TYR A 45 -8.33 -2.52 -20.35
CA TYR A 45 -8.42 -3.42 -19.21
C TYR A 45 -7.53 -2.98 -18.02
N ASP A 46 -7.02 -1.76 -18.09
CA ASP A 46 -6.10 -1.17 -17.13
C ASP A 46 -4.94 -2.12 -16.82
N ILE A 47 -4.84 -2.62 -15.60
CA ILE A 47 -3.72 -3.50 -15.17
C ILE A 47 -4.08 -4.99 -15.10
N LEU A 48 -5.17 -5.42 -15.75
CA LEU A 48 -5.49 -6.85 -15.85
C LEU A 48 -4.38 -7.60 -16.57
N GLY A 49 -3.91 -8.70 -15.98
CA GLY A 49 -2.81 -9.50 -16.55
C GLY A 49 -1.42 -8.93 -16.33
N TYR A 50 -1.31 -7.84 -15.59
CA TYR A 50 -0.03 -7.26 -15.17
C TYR A 50 0.50 -7.95 -13.93
N GLY A 51 1.82 -7.96 -13.80
CA GLY A 51 2.49 -8.32 -12.56
C GLY A 51 2.13 -7.34 -11.44
N TYR A 52 2.18 -7.82 -10.21
CA TYR A 52 1.82 -7.07 -9.02
C TYR A 52 2.66 -7.48 -7.83
N ASP A 53 3.24 -6.51 -7.15
CA ASP A 53 3.97 -6.73 -5.92
C ASP A 53 3.03 -6.56 -4.73
N ILE A 54 2.61 -7.69 -4.12
CA ILE A 54 1.69 -7.67 -2.98
C ILE A 54 2.29 -7.05 -1.72
N THR A 55 3.60 -6.83 -1.69
CA THR A 55 4.29 -6.17 -0.57
C THR A 55 4.28 -4.64 -0.69
N GLY A 56 3.83 -4.12 -1.82
CA GLY A 56 3.68 -2.69 -2.07
C GLY A 56 2.41 -2.08 -1.45
N PRO A 57 2.09 -0.83 -1.80
CA PRO A 57 0.86 -0.18 -1.33
C PRO A 57 -0.39 -0.99 -1.64
N TYR A 58 -1.27 -1.11 -0.63
CA TYR A 58 -2.46 -1.95 -0.67
C TYR A 58 -3.41 -1.55 -1.78
N LEU A 59 -3.66 -2.47 -2.72
CA LEU A 59 -4.56 -2.28 -3.86
C LEU A 59 -4.34 -0.94 -4.59
N ASP A 60 -3.08 -0.56 -4.76
CA ASP A 60 -2.65 0.64 -5.46
C ASP A 60 -1.94 0.28 -6.78
N THR A 61 -2.14 1.09 -7.81
CA THR A 61 -1.45 0.94 -9.11
C THR A 61 0.07 1.04 -8.99
N LYS A 62 0.59 1.69 -7.96
CA LYS A 62 2.03 1.76 -7.65
C LYS A 62 2.66 0.39 -7.39
N SER A 63 1.85 -0.60 -7.02
CA SER A 63 2.29 -1.99 -6.83
C SER A 63 2.28 -2.80 -8.13
N SER A 64 1.72 -2.27 -9.23
CA SER A 64 1.75 -2.94 -10.54
C SER A 64 3.17 -2.96 -11.12
N ARG A 65 3.43 -3.97 -11.94
CA ARG A 65 4.72 -4.23 -12.60
C ARG A 65 4.50 -4.44 -14.11
N ALA A 66 5.49 -4.98 -14.80
CA ALA A 66 5.38 -5.26 -16.23
C ALA A 66 4.24 -6.24 -16.56
N ILE A 67 3.72 -6.14 -17.78
CA ILE A 67 2.66 -7.02 -18.27
C ILE A 67 3.17 -8.46 -18.43
N VAL A 68 2.38 -9.42 -17.94
CA VAL A 68 2.67 -10.85 -17.97
C VAL A 68 1.83 -11.57 -19.02
N PHE A 69 0.52 -11.29 -19.07
CA PHE A 69 -0.38 -11.87 -20.06
C PHE A 69 -0.56 -10.94 -21.26
N ASP A 70 -0.56 -11.53 -22.45
CA ASP A 70 -0.91 -10.89 -23.70
C ASP A 70 -2.45 -10.77 -23.77
N THR A 71 -2.97 -9.55 -23.57
CA THR A 71 -4.41 -9.27 -23.53
C THR A 71 -5.10 -9.63 -24.86
N ASN A 72 -4.41 -9.49 -26.01
CA ASN A 72 -4.97 -9.88 -27.31
C ASN A 72 -5.20 -11.39 -27.38
N LYS A 73 -4.23 -12.20 -26.93
CA LYS A 73 -4.41 -13.66 -26.88
C LYS A 73 -5.52 -14.08 -25.93
N LEU A 74 -5.66 -13.39 -24.79
CA LEU A 74 -6.77 -13.64 -23.87
C LEU A 74 -8.12 -13.34 -24.51
N LEU A 75 -8.21 -12.24 -25.27
CA LEU A 75 -9.41 -11.84 -26.00
C LEU A 75 -9.75 -12.83 -27.12
N GLU A 76 -8.78 -13.18 -27.98
CA GLU A 76 -8.93 -14.14 -29.06
C GLU A 76 -9.47 -15.50 -28.57
N LYS A 77 -9.10 -15.89 -27.35
CA LYS A 77 -9.57 -17.12 -26.69
C LYS A 77 -10.87 -16.93 -25.90
N GLY A 78 -11.44 -15.73 -25.84
CA GLY A 78 -12.67 -15.44 -25.09
C GLY A 78 -12.48 -15.57 -23.56
N LEU A 79 -11.26 -15.36 -23.05
CA LEU A 79 -10.93 -15.58 -21.63
C LEU A 79 -11.12 -14.33 -20.76
N ILE A 80 -11.41 -13.16 -21.34
CA ILE A 80 -11.72 -11.95 -20.57
C ILE A 80 -13.23 -11.79 -20.48
N THR A 81 -13.75 -11.72 -19.25
CA THR A 81 -15.16 -11.47 -18.99
C THR A 81 -15.32 -10.07 -18.39
N PRO A 82 -15.95 -9.14 -19.09
CA PRO A 82 -16.30 -7.82 -18.58
C PRO A 82 -17.63 -7.85 -17.82
N TYR A 83 -17.72 -7.08 -16.74
CA TYR A 83 -18.96 -6.82 -16.01
C TYR A 83 -19.10 -5.32 -15.80
N LYS A 84 -20.21 -4.72 -16.25
CA LYS A 84 -20.58 -3.34 -15.89
C LYS A 84 -21.34 -3.39 -14.58
N LEU A 85 -20.90 -2.65 -13.57
CA LEU A 85 -21.44 -2.75 -12.19
C LEU A 85 -22.14 -1.46 -11.73
N GLU A 86 -21.48 -0.32 -11.86
CA GLU A 86 -22.00 1.01 -11.45
C GLU A 86 -22.49 1.04 -10.00
N GLU A 87 -21.69 0.50 -9.08
CA GLU A 87 -22.05 0.39 -7.67
C GLU A 87 -21.13 1.22 -6.76
N SER A 88 -21.66 1.53 -5.56
CA SER A 88 -20.89 2.17 -4.51
C SER A 88 -20.68 1.20 -3.36
N ARG A 89 -19.43 1.07 -2.88
CA ARG A 89 -19.05 0.16 -1.81
C ARG A 89 -18.25 0.88 -0.74
N PHE A 90 -18.59 0.64 0.52
CA PHE A 90 -17.81 1.10 1.67
C PHE A 90 -17.20 -0.11 2.37
N ARG A 91 -15.89 -0.06 2.61
CA ARG A 91 -15.17 -1.09 3.36
C ARG A 91 -14.33 -0.46 4.45
N TYR A 92 -14.11 -1.20 5.52
CA TYR A 92 -13.19 -0.80 6.58
C TYR A 92 -12.46 -2.02 7.15
N SER A 93 -11.30 -1.75 7.77
CA SER A 93 -10.52 -2.71 8.53
C SER A 93 -9.87 -2.00 9.70
N SER A 94 -9.63 -2.71 10.81
CA SER A 94 -8.98 -2.14 11.97
C SER A 94 -8.19 -3.19 12.74
N GLY A 95 -7.25 -2.75 13.56
CA GLY A 95 -6.46 -3.60 14.43
C GLY A 95 -6.04 -2.87 15.70
N LYS A 96 -5.96 -3.62 16.81
CA LYS A 96 -5.49 -3.11 18.10
C LYS A 96 -4.00 -2.75 18.10
N ASP A 97 -3.26 -3.31 17.15
CA ASP A 97 -1.86 -3.03 16.85
C ASP A 97 -1.59 -3.28 15.35
N VAL A 98 -0.37 -3.07 14.88
CA VAL A 98 -0.01 -3.22 13.47
C VAL A 98 -0.14 -4.65 12.96
N ILE A 99 0.13 -5.66 13.80
CA ILE A 99 0.04 -7.08 13.41
C ILE A 99 -1.42 -7.49 13.21
N ASP A 100 -2.29 -7.13 14.17
CA ASP A 100 -3.73 -7.37 14.06
C ASP A 100 -4.33 -6.65 12.85
N PHE A 101 -3.92 -5.41 12.60
CA PHE A 101 -4.36 -4.63 11.45
C PHE A 101 -3.98 -5.29 10.12
N THR A 102 -2.70 -5.61 9.90
CA THR A 102 -2.23 -6.24 8.66
C THR A 102 -2.82 -7.64 8.45
N THR A 103 -3.04 -8.38 9.54
CA THR A 103 -3.74 -9.68 9.50
C THR A 103 -5.18 -9.51 9.01
N ASN A 104 -5.91 -8.53 9.52
CA ASN A 104 -7.29 -8.24 9.10
C ASN A 104 -7.36 -7.78 7.64
N MET A 105 -6.43 -6.93 7.20
CA MET A 105 -6.32 -6.50 5.80
C MET A 105 -6.06 -7.70 4.87
N SER A 106 -5.11 -8.55 5.23
CA SER A 106 -4.74 -9.74 4.44
C SER A 106 -5.89 -10.75 4.35
N SER A 107 -6.60 -10.96 5.45
CA SER A 107 -7.73 -11.88 5.52
C SER A 107 -8.86 -11.45 4.58
N SER A 108 -9.02 -10.15 4.34
CA SER A 108 -10.03 -9.63 3.41
C SER A 108 -9.80 -10.04 1.95
N LEU A 109 -8.55 -10.38 1.57
CA LEU A 109 -8.18 -10.80 0.20
C LEU A 109 -8.26 -12.33 -0.02
N GLN A 110 -8.48 -13.11 1.03
CA GLN A 110 -8.54 -14.60 0.98
C GLN A 110 -7.35 -15.24 0.24
N MET A 111 -6.17 -14.64 0.34
CA MET A 111 -4.97 -15.16 -0.32
C MET A 111 -4.36 -16.32 0.45
N SER A 112 -3.91 -17.35 -0.27
CA SER A 112 -3.30 -18.56 0.31
C SER A 112 -1.77 -18.52 0.38
N THR A 113 -1.15 -17.41 -0.02
CA THR A 113 0.32 -17.28 -0.04
C THR A 113 0.87 -17.25 1.39
N PRO A 114 1.82 -18.14 1.76
CA PRO A 114 2.43 -18.12 3.08
C PRO A 114 3.11 -16.78 3.41
N GLY A 115 3.01 -16.35 4.67
CA GLY A 115 3.66 -15.11 5.16
C GLY A 115 2.94 -13.81 4.84
N ILE A 116 1.92 -13.84 3.98
CA ILE A 116 1.21 -12.64 3.53
C ILE A 116 0.47 -11.89 4.65
N LEU A 117 0.07 -12.59 5.71
CA LEU A 117 -0.77 -12.06 6.79
C LEU A 117 -0.17 -10.87 7.55
N LYS A 118 1.14 -10.66 7.48
CA LYS A 118 1.84 -9.56 8.17
C LYS A 118 2.44 -8.53 7.22
N VAL A 119 2.12 -8.62 5.94
CA VAL A 119 2.74 -7.81 4.89
C VAL A 119 1.72 -6.87 4.25
N ILE A 120 0.53 -7.39 3.92
CA ILE A 120 -0.53 -6.61 3.27
C ILE A 120 -0.91 -5.41 4.14
N GLY A 121 -0.93 -4.24 3.52
CA GLY A 121 -1.21 -2.97 4.19
C GLY A 121 0.01 -2.32 4.87
N GLY A 122 1.10 -3.06 5.14
CA GLY A 122 2.31 -2.54 5.78
C GLY A 122 2.95 -1.38 5.01
N ALA A 123 3.11 -1.52 3.70
CA ALA A 123 3.65 -0.45 2.86
C ALA A 123 2.75 0.80 2.85
N SER A 124 1.43 0.62 2.86
CA SER A 124 0.48 1.74 2.97
C SER A 124 0.61 2.47 4.30
N LEU A 125 0.77 1.74 5.41
CA LEU A 125 1.02 2.35 6.72
C LEU A 125 2.35 3.11 6.74
N ASN A 126 3.41 2.57 6.11
CA ASN A 126 4.69 3.26 5.99
C ASN A 126 4.57 4.58 5.23
N ILE A 127 3.76 4.62 4.16
CA ILE A 127 3.46 5.84 3.42
C ILE A 127 2.65 6.81 4.29
N ALA A 128 1.64 6.31 4.99
CA ALA A 128 0.73 7.13 5.78
C ALA A 128 1.41 7.74 7.01
N PHE A 129 2.28 6.99 7.69
CA PHE A 129 2.76 7.34 9.04
C PHE A 129 4.28 7.26 9.20
N GLY A 130 5.03 6.87 8.17
CA GLY A 130 6.50 6.88 8.18
C GLY A 130 7.16 5.86 9.11
N GLY A 131 6.48 4.76 9.47
CA GLY A 131 6.91 3.80 10.48
C GLY A 131 8.06 2.86 10.08
N ASN A 132 8.53 2.89 8.83
CA ASN A 132 9.58 2.01 8.31
C ASN A 132 9.41 0.54 8.71
N SER A 133 8.16 0.03 8.68
CA SER A 133 7.73 -1.30 9.10
C SER A 133 7.86 -1.61 10.61
N HIS A 134 8.24 -0.63 11.43
CA HIS A 134 8.37 -0.77 12.88
C HIS A 134 7.40 0.18 13.59
N TYR A 135 6.44 -0.35 14.30
CA TYR A 135 5.40 0.42 14.96
C TYR A 135 5.36 0.15 16.45
N ASN A 136 5.16 1.22 17.24
CA ASN A 136 4.94 1.08 18.68
C ASN A 136 3.61 0.34 18.93
N SER A 137 3.65 -0.68 19.82
CA SER A 137 2.50 -1.51 20.22
C SER A 137 1.37 -0.75 20.91
N ASP A 138 1.61 0.51 21.31
CA ASP A 138 0.57 1.37 21.89
C ASP A 138 -0.40 1.90 20.86
N TYR A 139 0.02 2.00 19.59
CA TYR A 139 -0.84 2.49 18.51
C TYR A 139 -1.76 1.41 17.98
N SER A 140 -2.98 1.81 17.74
CA SER A 140 -4.00 1.07 17.00
C SER A 140 -4.23 1.71 15.64
N PHE A 141 -4.71 0.93 14.68
CA PHE A 141 -4.82 1.33 13.28
C PHE A 141 -6.21 1.04 12.75
N ALA A 142 -6.72 1.94 11.91
CA ALA A 142 -7.93 1.71 11.15
C ALA A 142 -7.78 2.23 9.72
N TYR A 143 -8.54 1.64 8.82
CA TYR A 143 -8.58 1.96 7.40
C TYR A 143 -10.02 1.92 6.92
N CYS A 144 -10.40 2.84 6.05
CA CYS A 144 -11.63 2.72 5.29
C CYS A 144 -11.43 3.17 3.85
N THR A 145 -12.29 2.68 2.99
CA THR A 145 -12.39 3.12 1.59
C THR A 145 -13.85 3.25 1.16
N GLN A 146 -14.14 4.37 0.51
CA GLN A 146 -15.37 4.57 -0.26
C GLN A 146 -15.02 4.36 -1.72
N GLN A 147 -15.60 3.33 -2.34
CA GLN A 147 -15.37 2.95 -3.71
C GLN A 147 -16.58 3.29 -4.58
N TYR A 148 -16.31 3.74 -5.80
CA TYR A 148 -17.28 3.91 -6.88
C TYR A 148 -16.83 3.00 -8.01
N ILE A 149 -17.41 1.80 -8.08
CA ILE A 149 -17.04 0.74 -9.01
C ILE A 149 -17.80 0.97 -10.31
N ASP A 150 -17.08 1.17 -11.40
CA ASP A 150 -17.63 1.27 -12.74
C ASP A 150 -17.77 -0.11 -13.38
N SER A 151 -16.72 -0.91 -13.33
CA SER A 151 -16.65 -2.18 -14.01
C SER A 151 -15.72 -3.17 -13.30
N ARG A 152 -15.88 -4.45 -13.66
CA ARG A 152 -14.99 -5.54 -13.27
C ARG A 152 -14.52 -6.26 -14.52
N TYR A 153 -13.24 -6.58 -14.57
CA TYR A 153 -12.65 -7.43 -15.59
C TYR A 153 -12.00 -8.64 -14.97
N ARG A 154 -12.31 -9.80 -15.52
CA ARG A 154 -11.82 -11.07 -15.01
C ARG A 154 -11.26 -11.94 -16.13
N ILE A 155 -10.09 -12.52 -15.91
CA ILE A 155 -9.59 -13.65 -16.68
C ILE A 155 -10.30 -14.91 -16.14
N SER A 156 -11.29 -15.43 -16.87
CA SER A 156 -12.22 -16.46 -16.41
C SER A 156 -11.62 -17.86 -16.37
N GLU A 157 -10.46 -18.07 -17.06
CA GLU A 157 -9.80 -19.38 -17.11
C GLU A 157 -9.13 -19.74 -15.78
N ALA A 158 -9.34 -20.95 -15.33
CA ALA A 158 -8.75 -21.50 -14.10
C ALA A 158 -7.54 -22.43 -14.38
N ASP A 159 -7.49 -23.05 -15.56
CA ASP A 159 -6.37 -23.93 -15.91
C ASP A 159 -5.12 -23.12 -16.23
N ILE A 160 -4.13 -23.27 -15.36
CA ILE A 160 -2.83 -22.57 -15.49
C ILE A 160 -2.10 -22.92 -16.80
N ASN A 161 -2.32 -24.12 -17.36
CA ASN A 161 -1.67 -24.51 -18.62
C ASN A 161 -2.27 -23.78 -19.81
N VAL A 162 -3.58 -23.51 -19.80
CA VAL A 162 -4.22 -22.65 -20.78
C VAL A 162 -3.68 -21.21 -20.67
N LEU A 163 -3.61 -20.69 -19.45
CA LEU A 163 -3.06 -19.35 -19.19
C LEU A 163 -1.61 -19.20 -19.64
N LYS A 164 -0.76 -20.21 -19.48
CA LYS A 164 0.62 -20.21 -19.98
C LYS A 164 0.71 -20.00 -21.49
N THR A 165 -0.31 -20.37 -22.27
CA THR A 165 -0.34 -20.11 -23.72
C THR A 165 -0.58 -18.64 -24.07
N CYS A 166 -1.04 -17.86 -23.10
CA CYS A 166 -1.33 -16.43 -23.24
C CYS A 166 -0.22 -15.52 -22.69
N LEU A 167 0.91 -16.07 -22.27
CA LEU A 167 2.04 -15.27 -21.79
C LEU A 167 2.61 -14.37 -22.90
N THR A 168 3.10 -13.19 -22.51
CA THR A 168 3.85 -12.32 -23.43
C THR A 168 5.18 -12.96 -23.79
N LYS A 169 5.66 -12.69 -25.01
CA LYS A 169 6.97 -13.17 -25.45
C LYS A 169 8.10 -12.68 -24.55
N GLN A 170 8.01 -11.42 -24.12
CA GLN A 170 8.99 -10.81 -23.21
C GLN A 170 9.06 -11.56 -21.88
N PHE A 171 7.92 -11.86 -21.26
CA PHE A 171 7.90 -12.58 -19.98
C PHE A 171 8.51 -13.97 -20.12
N ILE A 172 8.17 -14.72 -21.19
CA ILE A 172 8.76 -16.05 -21.46
C ILE A 172 10.31 -15.96 -21.60
N GLU A 173 10.80 -14.97 -22.32
CA GLU A 173 12.23 -14.73 -22.48
C GLU A 173 12.90 -14.42 -21.14
N ARG A 174 12.29 -13.53 -20.33
CA ARG A 174 12.81 -13.17 -19.01
C ARG A 174 12.82 -14.36 -18.05
N LEU A 175 11.81 -15.21 -18.08
CA LEU A 175 11.82 -16.45 -17.30
C LEU A 175 13.03 -17.36 -17.61
N SER A 176 13.58 -17.30 -18.82
CA SER A 176 14.75 -18.11 -19.20
C SER A 176 16.08 -17.46 -18.82
N THR A 177 16.15 -16.12 -18.79
CA THR A 177 17.40 -15.35 -18.68
C THR A 177 17.62 -14.69 -17.32
N TYR A 178 16.56 -14.38 -16.60
CA TYR A 178 16.59 -13.62 -15.36
C TYR A 178 16.79 -14.49 -14.12
N THR A 179 17.42 -13.90 -13.10
CA THR A 179 17.42 -14.43 -11.73
C THR A 179 16.03 -14.23 -11.09
N PRO A 180 15.71 -14.99 -10.03
CA PRO A 180 14.47 -14.78 -9.28
C PRO A 180 14.27 -13.34 -8.79
N GLU A 181 15.34 -12.67 -8.36
CA GLU A 181 15.34 -11.28 -7.94
C GLU A 181 14.89 -10.36 -9.08
N GLN A 182 15.51 -10.48 -10.26
CA GLN A 182 15.16 -9.69 -11.43
C GLN A 182 13.71 -9.93 -11.90
N ILE A 183 13.22 -11.17 -11.78
CA ILE A 183 11.81 -11.48 -12.08
C ILE A 183 10.89 -10.75 -11.12
N VAL A 184 11.17 -10.77 -9.81
CA VAL A 184 10.34 -10.07 -8.81
C VAL A 184 10.43 -8.56 -8.97
N GLU A 185 11.58 -8.02 -9.30
CA GLU A 185 11.76 -6.58 -9.57
C GLU A 185 10.92 -6.12 -10.77
N GLU A 186 10.97 -6.84 -11.89
CA GLU A 186 10.29 -6.45 -13.13
C GLU A 186 8.81 -6.83 -13.15
N TYR A 187 8.43 -7.98 -12.58
CA TYR A 187 7.05 -8.54 -12.67
C TYR A 187 6.32 -8.66 -11.33
N GLY A 188 6.98 -8.39 -10.21
CA GLY A 188 6.39 -8.54 -8.88
C GLY A 188 6.28 -9.99 -8.43
N THR A 189 5.40 -10.22 -7.48
CA THR A 189 5.21 -11.52 -6.81
C THR A 189 4.03 -12.31 -7.36
N HIS A 190 3.03 -11.62 -7.90
CA HIS A 190 1.76 -12.16 -8.40
C HIS A 190 1.37 -11.51 -9.72
N VAL A 191 0.34 -12.05 -10.36
CA VAL A 191 -0.31 -11.49 -11.53
C VAL A 191 -1.78 -11.22 -11.21
N LEU A 192 -2.30 -10.05 -11.61
CA LEU A 192 -3.69 -9.65 -11.43
C LEU A 192 -4.58 -10.37 -12.44
N LYS A 193 -5.57 -11.11 -11.94
CA LYS A 193 -6.51 -11.91 -12.73
C LYS A 193 -7.95 -11.42 -12.66
N ASP A 194 -8.32 -10.69 -11.62
CA ASP A 194 -9.69 -10.24 -11.36
C ASP A 194 -9.65 -8.88 -10.68
N ILE A 195 -10.07 -7.83 -11.37
CA ILE A 195 -9.90 -6.44 -10.94
C ILE A 195 -11.20 -5.64 -11.04
N TYR A 196 -11.37 -4.71 -10.11
CA TYR A 196 -12.38 -3.66 -10.17
C TYR A 196 -11.78 -2.35 -10.65
N LEU A 197 -12.46 -1.70 -11.58
CA LEU A 197 -12.12 -0.37 -12.08
C LEU A 197 -13.16 0.66 -11.64
N GLY A 198 -12.68 1.86 -11.34
CA GLY A 198 -13.54 2.95 -10.89
C GLY A 198 -12.75 4.08 -10.25
N ALA A 199 -13.25 4.56 -9.13
CA ALA A 199 -12.57 5.55 -8.30
C ALA A 199 -12.74 5.20 -6.81
N LYS A 200 -11.79 5.58 -5.97
CA LYS A 200 -11.87 5.38 -4.52
C LYS A 200 -11.30 6.55 -3.74
N PHE A 201 -11.89 6.78 -2.57
CA PHE A 201 -11.35 7.61 -1.51
C PHE A 201 -10.92 6.71 -0.36
N GLU A 202 -9.70 6.88 0.12
CA GLU A 202 -9.11 6.07 1.19
C GLU A 202 -8.68 6.93 2.37
N VAL A 203 -8.86 6.39 3.57
CA VAL A 203 -8.43 7.00 4.83
C VAL A 203 -7.74 5.96 5.69
N TYR A 204 -6.53 6.28 6.13
CA TYR A 204 -5.77 5.56 7.15
C TYR A 204 -5.76 6.39 8.42
N TYR A 205 -6.05 5.76 9.56
CA TYR A 205 -6.13 6.40 10.87
C TYR A 205 -5.29 5.62 11.88
N MET A 206 -4.53 6.34 12.69
CA MET A 206 -3.69 5.79 13.74
C MET A 206 -3.88 6.61 15.02
N ALA A 207 -3.97 5.94 16.17
CA ALA A 207 -4.05 6.60 17.46
C ALA A 207 -3.58 5.69 18.60
N LYS A 208 -3.18 6.29 19.72
CA LYS A 208 -3.06 5.61 21.01
C LYS A 208 -4.41 5.66 21.71
N SER A 209 -4.94 4.50 22.13
CA SER A 209 -6.17 4.45 22.90
C SER A 209 -5.91 4.24 24.37
N THR A 210 -6.58 5.02 25.23
CA THR A 210 -6.62 4.81 26.68
C THR A 210 -7.69 3.80 27.11
N SER A 211 -8.53 3.35 26.15
CA SER A 211 -9.56 2.33 26.38
C SER A 211 -8.94 0.93 26.44
N SER A 212 -9.51 0.06 27.29
CA SER A 212 -9.23 -1.39 27.25
C SER A 212 -9.69 -2.06 25.96
N SER A 213 -10.74 -1.50 25.33
CA SER A 213 -11.31 -1.94 24.04
C SER A 213 -10.66 -1.18 22.88
N LYS A 214 -9.37 -1.41 22.65
CA LYS A 214 -8.57 -0.67 21.64
C LYS A 214 -9.20 -0.70 20.24
N LYS A 215 -9.74 -1.85 19.82
CA LYS A 215 -10.29 -2.02 18.46
C LYS A 215 -11.57 -1.24 18.26
N GLU A 216 -12.45 -1.24 19.24
CA GLU A 216 -13.69 -0.44 19.23
C GLU A 216 -13.37 1.05 19.29
N SER A 217 -12.40 1.43 20.12
CA SER A 217 -11.95 2.81 20.25
C SER A 217 -11.37 3.36 18.95
N ILE A 218 -10.49 2.60 18.27
CA ILE A 218 -9.88 3.04 17.00
C ILE A 218 -10.95 3.16 15.89
N ASN A 219 -11.93 2.26 15.85
CA ASN A 219 -13.07 2.35 14.95
C ASN A 219 -13.91 3.60 15.22
N ALA A 220 -14.20 3.88 16.49
CA ALA A 220 -14.94 5.07 16.88
C ALA A 220 -14.20 6.36 16.49
N GLY A 221 -12.89 6.42 16.69
CA GLY A 221 -12.06 7.56 16.28
C GLY A 221 -12.05 7.78 14.76
N LEU A 222 -11.94 6.70 13.97
CA LEU A 222 -12.09 6.79 12.51
C LEU A 222 -13.47 7.32 12.13
N GLY A 223 -14.56 6.78 12.72
CA GLY A 223 -15.93 7.22 12.45
C GLY A 223 -16.15 8.70 12.75
N ALA A 224 -15.68 9.17 13.91
CA ALA A 224 -15.72 10.59 14.29
C ALA A 224 -14.96 11.46 13.28
N SER A 225 -13.79 11.00 12.82
CA SER A 225 -12.98 11.71 11.81
C SER A 225 -13.68 11.77 10.45
N LEU A 226 -14.33 10.69 10.01
CA LEU A 226 -15.09 10.67 8.75
C LEU A 226 -16.26 11.65 8.78
N PHE A 227 -16.99 11.70 9.90
CA PHE A 227 -18.09 12.64 10.09
C PHE A 227 -17.60 14.09 10.16
N SER A 228 -16.63 14.39 11.04
CA SER A 228 -16.20 15.77 11.29
C SER A 228 -15.41 16.37 10.12
N LEU A 229 -14.49 15.63 9.55
CA LEU A 229 -13.56 16.14 8.52
C LEU A 229 -14.13 16.04 7.10
N PHE A 230 -14.76 14.92 6.74
CA PHE A 230 -15.17 14.63 5.37
C PHE A 230 -16.70 14.69 5.15
N LYS A 231 -17.45 14.96 6.20
CA LYS A 231 -18.93 14.99 6.16
C LYS A 231 -19.57 13.72 5.61
N MET A 232 -18.96 12.58 5.94
CA MET A 232 -19.41 11.24 5.52
C MET A 232 -20.36 10.63 6.55
N ASP A 233 -21.43 11.33 6.87
CA ASP A 233 -22.48 10.88 7.79
C ASP A 233 -23.21 9.64 7.26
N GLY A 234 -23.65 8.78 8.20
CA GLY A 234 -24.37 7.54 7.89
C GLY A 234 -23.51 6.42 7.26
N LYS A 235 -22.24 6.67 6.97
CA LYS A 235 -21.33 5.64 6.43
C LYS A 235 -20.73 4.75 7.51
N PHE A 236 -20.55 5.30 8.70
CA PHE A 236 -19.93 4.61 9.82
C PHE A 236 -20.57 5.09 11.13
N GLN A 237 -21.24 4.18 11.84
CA GLN A 237 -21.74 4.48 13.19
C GLN A 237 -20.60 4.33 14.19
N TYR A 238 -20.47 5.26 15.12
CA TYR A 238 -19.43 5.24 16.13
C TYR A 238 -19.95 5.69 17.51
N ASP A 239 -19.27 5.23 18.55
CA ASP A 239 -19.51 5.64 19.94
C ASP A 239 -18.61 6.83 20.28
N GLU A 240 -19.22 7.98 20.57
CA GLU A 240 -18.49 9.20 20.91
C GLU A 240 -17.66 9.03 22.19
N SER A 241 -18.13 8.25 23.17
CA SER A 241 -17.40 8.01 24.40
C SER A 241 -16.13 7.20 24.21
N LEU A 242 -16.10 6.32 23.20
CA LEU A 242 -14.91 5.60 22.78
C LEU A 242 -14.01 6.44 21.88
N ALA A 243 -14.60 7.28 21.02
CA ALA A 243 -13.82 8.13 20.13
C ALA A 243 -12.88 9.08 20.90
N ILE A 244 -13.34 9.69 22.00
CA ILE A 244 -12.55 10.61 22.83
C ILE A 244 -11.40 9.93 23.60
N THR A 245 -11.38 8.60 23.69
CA THR A 245 -10.29 7.85 24.32
C THR A 245 -9.02 7.77 23.45
N ASN A 246 -9.11 8.13 22.16
CA ASN A 246 -7.99 8.17 21.24
C ASN A 246 -7.14 9.42 21.46
N LYS A 247 -5.82 9.22 21.59
CA LYS A 247 -4.83 10.27 21.77
C LYS A 247 -3.75 10.14 20.68
N GLU A 248 -2.97 11.20 20.48
CA GLU A 248 -1.88 11.21 19.47
C GLU A 248 -2.39 10.74 18.11
N GLN A 249 -3.53 11.29 17.70
CA GLN A 249 -4.22 10.90 16.47
C GLN A 249 -3.45 11.37 15.23
N SER A 250 -3.39 10.52 14.22
CA SER A 250 -2.87 10.86 12.90
C SER A 250 -3.74 10.23 11.82
N LEU A 251 -3.98 10.98 10.75
CA LEU A 251 -4.82 10.56 9.65
C LEU A 251 -4.12 10.89 8.34
N TYR A 252 -4.13 9.92 7.41
CA TYR A 252 -3.69 10.09 6.03
C TYR A 252 -4.82 9.71 5.08
N TYR A 253 -5.04 10.50 4.04
CA TYR A 253 -6.13 10.30 3.10
C TYR A 253 -5.69 10.63 1.67
N PHE A 254 -6.33 9.97 0.69
CA PHE A 254 -6.11 10.24 -0.73
C PHE A 254 -7.24 9.69 -1.60
N THR A 255 -7.28 10.17 -2.85
CA THR A 255 -8.19 9.70 -3.89
C THR A 255 -7.44 9.00 -5.02
N ILE A 256 -8.08 7.99 -5.62
CA ILE A 256 -7.64 7.34 -6.87
C ILE A 256 -8.81 7.41 -7.86
N GLY A 257 -8.52 7.66 -9.14
CA GLY A 257 -9.56 7.89 -10.16
C GLY A 257 -10.27 9.24 -9.96
N GLY A 258 -11.32 9.47 -10.71
CA GLY A 258 -11.91 10.80 -10.80
C GLY A 258 -11.00 11.77 -11.57
N ASP A 259 -11.37 13.06 -11.56
CA ASP A 259 -10.52 14.11 -12.14
C ASP A 259 -9.35 14.42 -11.20
N PRO A 260 -8.09 14.21 -11.62
CA PRO A 260 -6.92 14.46 -10.77
C PRO A 260 -6.77 15.93 -10.34
N ALA A 261 -7.35 16.89 -11.09
CA ALA A 261 -7.28 18.32 -10.73
C ALA A 261 -8.09 18.67 -9.47
N VAL A 262 -9.05 17.83 -9.09
CA VAL A 262 -9.88 17.98 -7.89
C VAL A 262 -9.70 16.81 -6.91
N GLY A 263 -8.77 15.91 -7.18
CA GLY A 263 -8.34 14.87 -6.26
C GLY A 263 -7.73 15.46 -4.98
N VAL A 264 -7.86 14.74 -3.88
CA VAL A 264 -7.32 15.17 -2.58
C VAL A 264 -6.33 14.16 -2.03
N GLN A 265 -5.30 14.68 -1.37
CA GLN A 265 -4.33 13.87 -0.62
C GLN A 265 -3.74 14.71 0.51
N GLY A 266 -3.53 14.10 1.68
CA GLY A 266 -2.87 14.78 2.79
C GLY A 266 -2.73 13.95 4.04
N SER A 267 -1.97 14.51 5.00
CA SER A 267 -1.83 14.01 6.36
C SER A 267 -2.23 15.11 7.34
N LEU A 268 -2.92 14.75 8.42
CA LEU A 268 -3.37 15.73 9.41
C LEU A 268 -3.58 15.08 10.79
N ASN A 269 -3.66 15.93 11.81
CA ASN A 269 -4.21 15.56 13.10
C ASN A 269 -5.72 15.90 13.13
N PRO A 270 -6.61 14.91 13.31
CA PRO A 270 -8.05 15.14 13.28
C PRO A 270 -8.56 16.15 14.32
N GLU A 271 -7.90 16.26 15.47
CA GLU A 271 -8.34 17.13 16.57
C GLU A 271 -8.31 18.62 16.21
N ASN A 272 -7.41 19.03 15.30
CA ASN A 272 -7.11 20.45 15.03
C ASN A 272 -7.27 20.82 13.55
N SER A 273 -7.89 19.97 12.74
CA SER A 273 -7.93 20.20 11.30
C SER A 273 -9.29 20.67 10.81
N PRO A 274 -9.33 21.56 9.80
CA PRO A 274 -10.58 21.95 9.16
C PRO A 274 -11.17 20.80 8.35
N SER A 275 -12.46 20.89 8.03
CA SER A 275 -13.10 19.94 7.14
C SER A 275 -12.55 20.00 5.72
N ILE A 276 -12.53 18.85 5.05
CA ILE A 276 -12.00 18.66 3.69
C ILE A 276 -13.17 18.37 2.76
N ASP A 277 -13.33 19.21 1.73
CA ASP A 277 -14.36 19.02 0.72
C ASP A 277 -13.92 18.02 -0.35
N ILE A 278 -14.51 16.83 -0.34
CA ILE A 278 -14.33 15.81 -1.37
C ILE A 278 -15.46 15.83 -2.43
N GLY A 279 -16.42 16.76 -2.31
CA GLY A 279 -17.61 16.80 -3.18
C GLY A 279 -17.30 17.04 -4.65
N LYS A 280 -16.32 17.89 -4.96
CA LYS A 280 -15.87 18.14 -6.34
C LYS A 280 -15.27 16.88 -6.96
N TRP A 281 -14.44 16.17 -6.22
CA TRP A 281 -13.89 14.91 -6.67
C TRP A 281 -14.99 13.85 -6.89
N MET A 282 -15.90 13.67 -5.93
CA MET A 282 -17.02 12.74 -6.08
C MET A 282 -17.87 13.03 -7.32
N ALA A 283 -18.14 14.31 -7.61
CA ALA A 283 -18.89 14.72 -8.80
C ALA A 283 -18.16 14.37 -10.11
N SER A 284 -16.82 14.34 -10.13
CA SER A 284 -16.01 14.05 -11.31
C SER A 284 -15.91 12.56 -11.64
N VAL A 285 -16.22 11.66 -10.71
CA VAL A 285 -15.96 10.22 -10.82
C VAL A 285 -16.64 9.60 -12.04
N LYS A 286 -17.92 9.93 -12.30
CA LYS A 286 -18.69 9.34 -13.41
C LYS A 286 -18.22 9.78 -14.80
N SER A 287 -17.53 10.91 -14.91
CA SER A 287 -17.06 11.47 -16.19
C SER A 287 -15.58 11.18 -16.46
N SER A 288 -14.90 10.53 -15.52
CA SER A 288 -13.46 10.26 -15.61
C SER A 288 -13.19 8.82 -16.02
N THR A 289 -12.03 8.57 -16.61
CA THR A 289 -11.59 7.21 -16.95
C THR A 289 -11.42 6.36 -15.67
N PRO A 290 -12.12 5.22 -15.56
CA PRO A 290 -11.98 4.33 -14.43
C PRO A 290 -10.55 3.83 -14.25
N LYS A 291 -10.09 3.73 -12.99
CA LYS A 291 -8.76 3.23 -12.60
C LYS A 291 -8.89 1.98 -11.77
N PHE A 292 -7.83 1.20 -11.71
CA PHE A 292 -7.75 0.08 -10.77
C PHE A 292 -7.95 0.57 -9.33
N ILE A 293 -8.91 -0.03 -8.63
CA ILE A 293 -9.26 0.36 -7.26
C ILE A 293 -9.31 -0.80 -6.29
N ASP A 294 -9.58 -2.03 -6.76
CA ASP A 294 -9.76 -3.20 -5.91
C ASP A 294 -9.64 -4.50 -6.71
N VAL A 295 -9.65 -5.61 -6.00
CA VAL A 295 -9.77 -6.97 -6.54
C VAL A 295 -10.99 -7.66 -5.93
N ASP A 296 -11.44 -8.75 -6.55
CA ASP A 296 -12.49 -9.56 -5.93
C ASP A 296 -11.94 -10.32 -4.71
N ASN A 297 -12.76 -10.42 -3.66
CA ASN A 297 -12.41 -11.11 -2.42
C ASN A 297 -12.52 -12.62 -2.60
N ASN A 298 -11.68 -13.18 -3.47
CA ASN A 298 -11.57 -14.62 -3.65
C ASN A 298 -10.10 -15.01 -3.90
N SER A 299 -9.76 -16.25 -3.64
CA SER A 299 -8.40 -16.77 -3.79
C SER A 299 -7.87 -16.78 -5.23
N GLN A 300 -8.69 -16.39 -6.22
CA GLN A 300 -8.35 -16.45 -7.64
C GLN A 300 -8.01 -15.08 -8.25
N SER A 301 -8.11 -13.99 -7.50
CA SER A 301 -7.82 -12.65 -8.03
C SER A 301 -6.33 -12.42 -8.29
N PHE A 302 -5.48 -13.20 -7.64
CA PHE A 302 -4.04 -13.17 -7.83
C PHE A 302 -3.50 -14.57 -8.18
N ILE A 303 -2.63 -14.62 -9.18
CA ILE A 303 -1.87 -15.83 -9.51
C ILE A 303 -0.44 -15.63 -9.05
N PRO A 304 0.12 -16.46 -8.14
CA PRO A 304 1.54 -16.39 -7.82
C PRO A 304 2.38 -16.58 -9.09
N ILE A 305 3.33 -15.68 -9.34
CA ILE A 305 4.04 -15.65 -10.61
C ILE A 305 4.83 -16.94 -10.90
N TYR A 306 5.28 -17.64 -9.86
CA TYR A 306 5.97 -18.92 -9.99
C TYR A 306 5.10 -20.04 -10.56
N GLU A 307 3.74 -19.93 -10.46
CA GLU A 307 2.83 -20.91 -11.07
C GLU A 307 2.88 -20.88 -12.60
N LEU A 308 3.31 -19.78 -13.18
CA LEU A 308 3.46 -19.60 -14.62
C LEU A 308 4.76 -20.20 -15.17
N VAL A 309 5.68 -20.59 -14.29
CA VAL A 309 6.95 -21.24 -14.67
C VAL A 309 6.73 -22.70 -15.02
N THR A 310 7.23 -23.14 -16.15
CA THR A 310 7.06 -24.54 -16.63
C THR A 310 8.16 -25.47 -16.09
N ASP A 311 9.41 -24.98 -16.00
CA ASP A 311 10.52 -25.75 -15.43
C ASP A 311 10.35 -25.93 -13.92
N PRO A 312 10.31 -27.17 -13.40
CA PRO A 312 10.04 -27.42 -11.98
C PRO A 312 11.12 -26.85 -11.05
N THR A 313 12.39 -26.90 -11.47
CA THR A 313 13.52 -26.40 -10.67
C THR A 313 13.47 -24.87 -10.57
N LYS A 314 13.27 -24.19 -11.70
CA LYS A 314 13.08 -22.74 -11.73
C LYS A 314 11.85 -22.32 -10.95
N LYS A 315 10.73 -23.03 -11.07
CA LYS A 315 9.50 -22.80 -10.31
C LYS A 315 9.77 -22.82 -8.80
N GLN A 316 10.47 -23.87 -8.33
CA GLN A 316 10.78 -24.01 -6.90
C GLN A 316 11.74 -22.90 -6.42
N THR A 317 12.76 -22.58 -7.21
CA THR A 317 13.73 -21.53 -6.89
C THR A 317 13.04 -20.14 -6.81
N LEU A 318 12.20 -19.81 -7.79
CA LEU A 318 11.46 -18.56 -7.81
C LEU A 318 10.47 -18.49 -6.64
N LYS A 319 9.76 -19.61 -6.35
CA LYS A 319 8.87 -19.69 -5.20
C LYS A 319 9.59 -19.42 -3.88
N ALA A 320 10.72 -20.09 -3.66
CA ALA A 320 11.52 -19.89 -2.44
C ALA A 320 12.02 -18.45 -2.30
N TYR A 321 12.42 -17.82 -3.41
CA TYR A 321 12.80 -16.41 -3.40
C TYR A 321 11.61 -15.50 -3.03
N ILE A 322 10.44 -15.69 -3.66
CA ILE A 322 9.23 -14.90 -3.39
C ILE A 322 8.79 -15.05 -1.93
N ASP A 323 8.76 -16.28 -1.39
CA ASP A 323 8.39 -16.53 0.01
C ASP A 323 9.32 -15.77 0.97
N ASN A 324 10.65 -15.78 0.73
CA ASN A 324 11.63 -15.03 1.51
C ASN A 324 11.50 -13.51 1.33
N TYR A 325 11.26 -13.06 0.11
CA TYR A 325 11.02 -11.65 -0.21
C TYR A 325 9.81 -11.10 0.55
N ILE A 326 8.67 -11.80 0.50
CA ILE A 326 7.46 -11.45 1.23
C ILE A 326 7.75 -11.39 2.73
N LYS A 327 8.41 -12.43 3.27
CA LYS A 327 8.77 -12.49 4.69
C LYS A 327 9.66 -11.32 5.12
N SER A 328 10.58 -10.87 4.27
CA SER A 328 11.47 -9.73 4.56
C SER A 328 10.73 -8.38 4.67
N LYS A 329 9.47 -8.32 4.21
CA LYS A 329 8.61 -7.13 4.25
C LYS A 329 7.58 -7.15 5.38
N GLU A 330 7.63 -8.14 6.27
CA GLU A 330 6.74 -8.21 7.42
C GLU A 330 6.88 -6.97 8.31
N VAL A 331 5.74 -6.47 8.80
CA VAL A 331 5.73 -5.40 9.79
C VAL A 331 6.01 -5.93 11.18
N CYS A 332 6.64 -5.10 12.02
CA CYS A 332 7.00 -5.44 13.39
C CYS A 332 6.33 -4.49 14.38
N SER A 333 5.83 -5.05 15.48
CA SER A 333 5.35 -4.28 16.63
C SER A 333 6.47 -4.21 17.68
N ILE A 334 6.79 -2.99 18.13
CA ILE A 334 7.83 -2.74 19.12
C ILE A 334 7.20 -2.18 20.40
N SER A 335 7.47 -2.82 21.56
CA SER A 335 7.16 -2.23 22.86
C SER A 335 8.29 -1.29 23.28
N LEU A 336 7.99 -0.02 23.49
CA LEU A 336 8.97 0.97 24.01
C LEU A 336 9.19 0.85 25.52
N TYR A 337 8.37 0.05 26.22
CA TYR A 337 8.57 -0.21 27.63
C TYR A 337 9.32 -1.53 27.82
N PRO A 338 10.52 -1.52 28.43
CA PRO A 338 11.15 -2.78 28.82
C PRO A 338 10.20 -3.50 29.78
N SER A 339 9.89 -4.77 29.50
CA SER A 339 9.11 -5.58 30.43
C SER A 339 9.87 -5.63 31.74
N THR A 340 9.27 -5.12 32.83
CA THR A 340 9.84 -5.13 34.20
C THR A 340 9.84 -6.52 34.83
N THR A 341 9.56 -7.57 34.08
CA THR A 341 9.69 -8.96 34.56
C THR A 341 10.93 -9.60 33.94
N GLY A 342 11.89 -9.80 34.83
CA GLY A 342 13.24 -10.27 34.60
C GLY A 342 13.37 -11.59 33.84
N THR A 343 14.54 -11.68 33.36
CA THR A 343 15.37 -12.81 32.91
C THR A 343 15.68 -12.72 31.41
N ARG A 344 16.83 -12.15 31.18
CA ARG A 344 17.55 -12.16 29.93
C ARG A 344 17.97 -13.62 29.64
N GLN A 345 17.17 -14.35 28.88
CA GLN A 345 17.69 -15.56 28.25
C GLN A 345 18.40 -15.16 26.94
N VAL A 346 19.71 -15.06 27.05
CA VAL A 346 20.58 -15.07 25.87
C VAL A 346 20.72 -16.53 25.46
N SER A 347 19.93 -16.98 24.52
CA SER A 347 20.09 -18.27 23.87
C SER A 347 20.86 -18.10 22.56
N GLY A 348 22.07 -18.69 22.51
CA GLY A 348 22.65 -19.15 21.28
C GLY A 348 23.87 -18.43 20.74
N LEU A 349 25.00 -18.53 21.44
CA LEU A 349 26.29 -18.58 20.76
C LEU A 349 26.84 -20.01 20.96
N GLY A 350 26.77 -20.78 19.85
CA GLY A 350 27.36 -22.10 19.79
C GLY A 350 28.87 -22.03 19.98
N HIS A 351 29.37 -22.69 21.02
CA HIS A 351 30.77 -22.96 21.19
C HIS A 351 31.25 -23.91 20.07
N ILE A 352 32.13 -23.41 19.24
CA ILE A 352 33.01 -24.25 18.41
C ILE A 352 34.06 -24.83 19.31
N ASN A 353 33.97 -26.12 19.59
CA ASN A 353 34.99 -26.86 20.36
C ASN A 353 36.10 -27.27 19.40
N GLN A 354 37.26 -26.63 19.46
CA GLN A 354 38.51 -27.14 18.86
C GLN A 354 39.08 -28.17 19.82
N GLY A 355 38.97 -29.43 19.45
CA GLY A 355 39.71 -30.53 20.07
C GLY A 355 41.12 -30.57 19.56
N ALA A 356 42.10 -30.27 20.39
CA ALA A 356 43.49 -30.53 20.15
C ALA A 356 43.87 -31.94 20.62
N GLY A 357 44.67 -32.59 19.83
CA GLY A 357 45.21 -33.91 19.84
C GLY A 357 45.77 -34.54 21.11
N ARG A 358 45.69 -35.82 21.08
CA ARG A 358 46.86 -36.77 21.28
C ARG A 358 46.48 -38.11 20.66
#